data_ea1d3d836000fca9671c469f9a35c444
#
_entry.id   ea1d3d836000fca9671c469f9a35c444
#
_cell.length_a   1.000
_cell.length_b   1.000
_cell.length_c   1.000
_cell.angle_alpha   90.00
_cell.angle_beta   90.00
_cell.angle_gamma   90.00
#
_symmetry.space_group_name_H-M   'P 1'
#
loop_
_entity.id
_entity.type
_entity.pdbx_description
1 polymer ?
#
loop_
_entity_poly.entity_id
_entity_poly.type
_entity_poly.pdbx_seq_one_letter_code
_entity_poly.pdbx_strand_id
1 'polypeptide(L)'
;MELIVETGAIVSGANTYVSRADAIAYAAARGVTLADTTATDVMIIKAADYLESFRARYRGILVDRDQPLAWPRYDAVIEGYSWASDEIPRQVINAQLATLIELNAGDDPFNPTPLQGQVTQKSVSGAVSVSYAAGPSGSVKVNKNRESQAIINLLLARSGLFAVRA
;
A
#
# COMPACT_ATOMS: atom_id res chain seq x y z
N MET A 1 2.50 -19.76 -9.27
CA MET A 1 1.57 -18.64 -9.34
C MET A 1 2.12 -17.72 -10.40
N GLU A 2 1.28 -17.24 -11.32
CA GLU A 2 1.71 -16.40 -12.43
C GLU A 2 1.35 -14.93 -12.13
N LEU A 3 2.28 -14.02 -12.42
CA LEU A 3 2.03 -12.59 -12.37
C LEU A 3 1.46 -12.14 -13.71
N ILE A 4 0.22 -11.63 -13.71
CA ILE A 4 -0.43 -11.05 -14.88
C ILE A 4 -0.51 -9.54 -14.65
N VAL A 5 0.28 -8.80 -15.42
CA VAL A 5 0.46 -7.37 -15.22
C VAL A 5 -0.62 -6.58 -15.96
N GLU A 6 -1.28 -5.66 -15.26
CA GLU A 6 -2.18 -4.67 -15.86
C GLU A 6 -1.38 -3.56 -16.52
N THR A 7 -1.64 -3.33 -17.80
CA THR A 7 -0.94 -2.33 -18.63
C THR A 7 -1.78 -1.09 -18.96
N GLY A 8 -3.04 -1.07 -18.53
CA GLY A 8 -4.06 -0.09 -18.91
C GLY A 8 -5.08 -0.61 -19.92
N ALA A 9 -4.85 -1.82 -20.45
CA ALA A 9 -5.72 -2.44 -21.45
C ALA A 9 -6.83 -3.30 -20.85
N ILE A 10 -7.04 -3.30 -19.56
CA ILE A 10 -7.98 -4.15 -18.81
C ILE A 10 -7.64 -5.63 -19.08
N VAL A 11 -6.42 -6.01 -18.70
CA VAL A 11 -5.90 -7.35 -18.94
C VAL A 11 -6.68 -8.36 -18.12
N SER A 12 -7.27 -9.36 -18.81
CA SER A 12 -8.06 -10.39 -18.14
C SER A 12 -7.22 -11.17 -17.13
N GLY A 13 -7.71 -11.27 -15.89
CA GLY A 13 -7.02 -11.95 -14.81
C GLY A 13 -5.81 -11.21 -14.25
N ALA A 14 -5.61 -9.93 -14.60
CA ALA A 14 -4.53 -9.11 -14.01
C ALA A 14 -4.59 -9.15 -12.49
N ASN A 15 -3.42 -9.32 -11.85
CA ASN A 15 -3.27 -9.42 -10.40
C ASN A 15 -2.17 -8.52 -9.84
N THR A 16 -1.57 -7.70 -10.69
CA THR A 16 -0.49 -6.77 -10.33
C THR A 16 -0.38 -5.65 -11.35
N TYR A 17 0.22 -4.52 -10.94
CA TYR A 17 0.62 -3.42 -11.84
C TYR A 17 2.11 -3.46 -12.19
N VAL A 18 2.88 -4.38 -11.61
CA VAL A 18 4.34 -4.45 -11.80
C VAL A 18 4.79 -5.87 -12.08
N SER A 19 5.85 -6.01 -12.88
CA SER A 19 6.53 -7.29 -13.06
C SER A 19 7.50 -7.56 -11.90
N ARG A 20 7.91 -8.83 -11.73
CA ARG A 20 8.96 -9.18 -10.75
C ARG A 20 10.28 -8.47 -11.07
N ALA A 21 10.64 -8.37 -12.34
CA ALA A 21 11.88 -7.72 -12.76
C ALA A 21 11.89 -6.25 -12.37
N ASP A 22 10.79 -5.51 -12.62
CA ASP A 22 10.65 -4.11 -12.25
C ASP A 22 10.68 -3.92 -10.73
N ALA A 23 10.03 -4.83 -9.99
CA ALA A 23 10.02 -4.82 -8.54
C ALA A 23 11.44 -4.98 -7.95
N ILE A 24 12.22 -5.94 -8.47
CA ILE A 24 13.61 -6.17 -8.06
C ILE A 24 14.47 -4.95 -8.41
N ALA A 25 14.33 -4.39 -9.61
CA ALA A 25 15.08 -3.21 -10.05
C ALA A 25 14.77 -1.98 -9.17
N TYR A 26 13.49 -1.76 -8.86
CA TYR A 26 13.05 -0.67 -7.99
C TYR A 26 13.61 -0.80 -6.57
N ALA A 27 13.55 -2.00 -6.00
CA ALA A 27 14.07 -2.28 -4.66
C ALA A 27 15.60 -2.12 -4.61
N ALA A 28 16.33 -2.66 -5.60
CA ALA A 28 17.77 -2.53 -5.70
C ALA A 28 18.23 -1.07 -5.77
N ALA A 29 17.51 -0.22 -6.51
CA ALA A 29 17.79 1.22 -6.58
C ALA A 29 17.63 1.92 -5.22
N ARG A 30 16.98 1.28 -4.24
CA ARG A 30 16.77 1.77 -2.86
C ARG A 30 17.58 1.02 -1.82
N GLY A 31 18.54 0.20 -2.26
CA GLY A 31 19.40 -0.60 -1.38
C GLY A 31 18.68 -1.78 -0.72
N VAL A 32 17.51 -2.18 -1.24
CA VAL A 32 16.76 -3.34 -0.74
C VAL A 32 16.94 -4.51 -1.70
N THR A 33 17.26 -5.67 -1.15
CA THR A 33 17.40 -6.91 -1.94
C THR A 33 16.09 -7.70 -1.89
N LEU A 34 15.51 -7.96 -3.06
CA LEU A 34 14.41 -8.91 -3.24
C LEU A 34 14.95 -10.17 -3.93
N ALA A 35 14.53 -11.32 -3.46
CA ALA A 35 14.89 -12.58 -4.09
C ALA A 35 14.10 -12.77 -5.39
N ASP A 36 14.76 -13.30 -6.44
CA ASP A 36 14.07 -13.69 -7.69
C ASP A 36 13.40 -15.05 -7.53
N THR A 37 12.32 -15.07 -6.76
CA THR A 37 11.60 -16.29 -6.39
C THR A 37 10.08 -16.08 -6.38
N THR A 38 9.34 -17.17 -6.35
CA THR A 38 7.88 -17.14 -6.19
C THR A 38 7.40 -16.51 -4.88
N ALA A 39 8.25 -16.46 -3.84
CA ALA A 39 7.94 -15.76 -2.61
C ALA A 39 7.79 -14.24 -2.85
N THR A 40 8.60 -13.69 -3.74
CA THR A 40 8.49 -12.28 -4.16
C THR A 40 7.19 -12.07 -4.95
N ASP A 41 6.77 -13.01 -5.79
CA ASP A 41 5.47 -12.91 -6.49
C ASP A 41 4.30 -12.82 -5.52
N VAL A 42 4.32 -13.64 -4.47
CA VAL A 42 3.27 -13.59 -3.43
C VAL A 42 3.22 -12.22 -2.76
N MET A 43 4.38 -11.62 -2.47
CA MET A 43 4.43 -10.27 -1.89
C MET A 43 3.96 -9.20 -2.88
N ILE A 44 4.28 -9.34 -4.18
CA ILE A 44 3.82 -8.43 -5.23
C ILE A 44 2.29 -8.44 -5.32
N ILE A 45 1.66 -9.63 -5.35
CA ILE A 45 0.21 -9.76 -5.39
C ILE A 45 -0.40 -9.20 -4.09
N LYS A 46 0.16 -9.52 -2.93
CA LYS A 46 -0.32 -8.99 -1.65
C LYS A 46 -0.24 -7.47 -1.58
N ALA A 47 0.79 -6.87 -2.19
CA ALA A 47 0.90 -5.42 -2.31
C ALA A 47 -0.20 -4.84 -3.23
N ALA A 48 -0.53 -5.53 -4.35
CA ALA A 48 -1.65 -5.14 -5.20
C ALA A 48 -2.99 -5.24 -4.44
N ASP A 49 -3.24 -6.35 -3.73
CA ASP A 49 -4.45 -6.54 -2.91
C ASP A 49 -4.63 -5.41 -1.88
N TYR A 50 -3.52 -4.92 -1.31
CA TYR A 50 -3.58 -3.77 -0.41
C TYR A 50 -4.06 -2.50 -1.12
N LEU A 51 -3.58 -2.23 -2.33
CA LEU A 51 -4.08 -1.11 -3.13
C LEU A 51 -5.55 -1.30 -3.48
N GLU A 52 -5.97 -2.53 -3.85
CA GLU A 52 -7.36 -2.85 -4.18
C GLU A 52 -8.32 -2.62 -3.00
N SER A 53 -7.85 -2.69 -1.76
CA SER A 53 -8.65 -2.35 -0.58
C SER A 53 -9.15 -0.90 -0.57
N PHE A 54 -8.53 -0.02 -1.35
CA PHE A 54 -8.92 1.39 -1.52
C PHE A 54 -9.78 1.64 -2.76
N ARG A 55 -10.14 0.60 -3.54
CA ARG A 55 -10.83 0.68 -4.84
C ARG A 55 -11.99 1.67 -4.87
N ALA A 56 -12.85 1.65 -3.86
CA ALA A 56 -14.01 2.53 -3.76
C ALA A 56 -13.68 4.00 -3.45
N ARG A 57 -12.45 4.28 -3.02
CA ARG A 57 -12.00 5.61 -2.58
C ARG A 57 -11.13 6.33 -3.59
N TYR A 58 -10.69 5.64 -4.64
CA TYR A 58 -9.87 6.25 -5.69
C TYR A 58 -10.65 7.29 -6.50
N ARG A 59 -9.93 8.28 -7.00
CA ARG A 59 -10.47 9.29 -7.93
C ARG A 59 -10.85 8.65 -9.25
N GLY A 60 -11.80 9.29 -9.93
CA GLY A 60 -12.30 8.80 -11.21
C GLY A 60 -13.26 7.62 -11.07
N ILE A 61 -13.67 7.07 -12.19
CA ILE A 61 -14.67 5.99 -12.33
C ILE A 61 -13.99 4.81 -13.01
N LEU A 62 -14.34 3.59 -12.65
CA LEU A 62 -13.85 2.39 -13.33
C LEU A 62 -14.16 2.43 -14.83
N VAL A 63 -13.23 1.99 -15.65
CA VAL A 63 -13.41 1.90 -17.12
C VAL A 63 -14.37 0.78 -17.46
N ASP A 64 -14.23 -0.36 -16.78
CA ASP A 64 -15.14 -1.49 -16.91
C ASP A 64 -15.58 -1.96 -15.53
N ARG A 65 -16.85 -2.36 -15.41
CA ARG A 65 -17.40 -2.86 -14.16
C ARG A 65 -16.69 -4.12 -13.69
N ASP A 66 -16.30 -4.98 -14.61
CA ASP A 66 -15.75 -6.30 -14.36
C ASP A 66 -14.22 -6.33 -14.48
N GLN A 67 -13.55 -5.15 -14.59
CA GLN A 67 -12.09 -5.08 -14.61
C GLN A 67 -11.47 -5.67 -13.33
N PRO A 68 -10.39 -6.46 -13.44
CA PRO A 68 -9.79 -7.16 -12.31
C PRO A 68 -9.24 -6.21 -11.23
N LEU A 69 -8.52 -5.18 -11.64
CA LEU A 69 -7.87 -4.23 -10.74
C LEU A 69 -8.57 -2.86 -10.75
N ALA A 70 -8.30 -2.02 -9.76
CA ALA A 70 -8.92 -0.70 -9.58
C ALA A 70 -8.54 0.32 -10.65
N TRP A 71 -7.44 0.13 -11.33
CA TRP A 71 -6.95 0.95 -12.43
C TRP A 71 -6.82 0.14 -13.70
N PRO A 72 -7.05 0.73 -14.91
CA PRO A 72 -7.22 2.18 -15.20
C PRO A 72 -8.59 2.76 -14.82
N ARG A 73 -8.74 4.11 -14.90
CA ARG A 73 -9.98 4.80 -14.52
C ARG A 73 -10.27 5.98 -15.46
N TYR A 74 -11.55 6.25 -15.73
CA TYR A 74 -12.02 7.48 -16.35
C TYR A 74 -11.96 8.66 -15.38
N ASP A 75 -11.75 9.86 -15.90
CA ASP A 75 -11.82 11.13 -15.16
C ASP A 75 -10.96 11.17 -13.90
N ALA A 76 -9.87 10.43 -13.91
CA ALA A 76 -8.91 10.45 -12.82
C ALA A 76 -8.03 11.70 -12.91
N VAL A 77 -8.15 12.60 -11.93
CA VAL A 77 -7.28 13.79 -11.81
C VAL A 77 -6.34 13.60 -10.63
N ILE A 78 -5.05 13.44 -10.90
CA ILE A 78 -4.00 13.26 -9.90
C ILE A 78 -3.05 14.45 -9.99
N GLU A 79 -2.82 15.11 -8.85
CA GLU A 79 -1.92 16.28 -8.76
C GLU A 79 -2.26 17.40 -9.77
N GLY A 80 -3.53 17.50 -10.17
CA GLY A 80 -4.01 18.51 -11.12
C GLY A 80 -3.96 18.09 -12.59
N TYR A 81 -3.45 16.90 -12.90
CA TYR A 81 -3.38 16.37 -14.26
C TYR A 81 -4.43 15.29 -14.49
N SER A 82 -5.13 15.35 -15.61
CA SER A 82 -6.02 14.28 -16.06
C SER A 82 -5.21 13.14 -16.64
N TRP A 83 -5.57 11.92 -16.26
CA TRP A 83 -4.96 10.69 -16.77
C TRP A 83 -5.88 10.04 -17.81
N ALA A 84 -5.29 9.46 -18.85
CA ALA A 84 -6.03 8.72 -19.85
C ALA A 84 -6.62 7.43 -19.25
N SER A 85 -7.76 7.01 -19.80
CA SER A 85 -8.50 5.84 -19.30
C SER A 85 -7.87 4.49 -19.67
N ASP A 86 -6.78 4.50 -20.39
CA ASP A 86 -5.95 3.37 -20.81
C ASP A 86 -4.53 3.43 -20.23
N GLU A 87 -4.30 4.31 -19.27
CA GLU A 87 -3.00 4.45 -18.60
C GLU A 87 -3.08 4.12 -17.12
N ILE A 88 -2.02 3.47 -16.62
CA ILE A 88 -1.81 3.26 -15.19
C ILE A 88 -0.95 4.41 -14.65
N PRO A 89 -1.47 5.24 -13.73
CA PRO A 89 -0.70 6.32 -13.14
C PRO A 89 0.57 5.79 -12.46
N ARG A 90 1.68 6.49 -12.68
CA ARG A 90 2.95 6.14 -12.04
C ARG A 90 2.85 6.05 -10.51
N GLN A 91 1.96 6.84 -9.92
CA GLN A 91 1.69 6.81 -8.48
C GLN A 91 1.11 5.47 -8.02
N VAL A 92 0.31 4.78 -8.85
CA VAL A 92 -0.23 3.44 -8.55
C VAL A 92 0.92 2.42 -8.53
N ILE A 93 1.77 2.43 -9.55
CA ILE A 93 2.95 1.58 -9.65
C ILE A 93 3.88 1.81 -8.44
N ASN A 94 4.18 3.07 -8.13
CA ASN A 94 5.03 3.42 -7.00
C ASN A 94 4.42 3.03 -5.65
N ALA A 95 3.10 3.16 -5.48
CA ALA A 95 2.42 2.75 -4.26
C ALA A 95 2.53 1.23 -4.04
N GLN A 96 2.34 0.43 -5.10
CA GLN A 96 2.53 -1.02 -5.01
C GLN A 96 3.97 -1.39 -4.67
N LEU A 97 4.95 -0.77 -5.32
CA LEU A 97 6.36 -1.02 -5.07
C LEU A 97 6.80 -0.61 -3.65
N ALA A 98 6.31 0.51 -3.14
CA ALA A 98 6.56 0.93 -1.76
C ALA A 98 5.93 -0.05 -0.76
N THR A 99 4.69 -0.49 -1.00
CA THR A 99 4.02 -1.52 -0.17
C THR A 99 4.80 -2.83 -0.17
N LEU A 100 5.34 -3.24 -1.32
CA LEU A 100 6.17 -4.43 -1.45
C LEU A 100 7.44 -4.34 -0.59
N ILE A 101 8.12 -3.19 -0.59
CA ILE A 101 9.31 -2.97 0.24
C ILE A 101 8.94 -3.04 1.73
N GLU A 102 7.81 -2.47 2.13
CA GLU A 102 7.30 -2.54 3.50
C GLU A 102 7.00 -4.00 3.90
N LEU A 103 6.35 -4.78 3.02
CA LEU A 103 6.11 -6.21 3.24
C LEU A 103 7.40 -7.00 3.39
N ASN A 104 8.42 -6.73 2.55
CA ASN A 104 9.74 -7.38 2.65
C ASN A 104 10.46 -7.02 3.95
N ALA A 105 10.21 -5.84 4.51
CA ALA A 105 10.72 -5.43 5.83
C ALA A 105 9.93 -6.03 7.01
N GLY A 106 8.88 -6.82 6.75
CA GLY A 106 8.00 -7.42 7.76
C GLY A 106 6.85 -6.52 8.24
N ASP A 107 6.67 -5.36 7.62
CA ASP A 107 5.57 -4.45 7.93
C ASP A 107 4.32 -4.82 7.10
N ASP A 108 3.51 -5.75 7.61
CA ASP A 108 2.28 -6.18 6.94
C ASP A 108 1.14 -5.16 7.13
N PRO A 109 0.64 -4.50 6.07
CA PRO A 109 -0.43 -3.52 6.18
C PRO A 109 -1.78 -4.13 6.56
N PHE A 110 -2.00 -5.43 6.32
CA PHE A 110 -3.22 -6.14 6.72
C PHE A 110 -3.15 -6.65 8.15
N ASN A 111 -1.94 -6.82 8.69
CA ASN A 111 -1.73 -7.29 10.05
C ASN A 111 -0.68 -6.39 10.77
N PRO A 112 -1.05 -5.14 11.08
CA PRO A 112 -0.11 -4.20 11.68
C PRO A 112 0.34 -4.73 13.05
N THR A 113 1.66 -4.77 13.27
CA THR A 113 2.24 -5.14 14.56
C THR A 113 1.77 -4.17 15.64
N PRO A 114 1.16 -4.64 16.73
CA PRO A 114 0.79 -3.77 17.83
C PRO A 114 2.06 -3.14 18.43
N LEU A 115 2.01 -1.83 18.72
CA LEU A 115 3.06 -1.19 19.50
C LEU A 115 3.16 -1.87 20.86
N GLN A 116 4.31 -2.44 21.16
CA GLN A 116 4.62 -2.82 22.53
C GLN A 116 4.65 -1.54 23.37
N GLY A 117 3.91 -1.52 24.47
CA GLY A 117 3.87 -0.37 25.38
C GLY A 117 5.28 0.08 25.77
N GLN A 118 5.47 1.38 25.94
CA GLN A 118 6.73 1.92 26.42
C GLN A 118 7.09 1.32 27.77
N VAL A 119 8.35 0.89 27.93
CA VAL A 119 8.86 0.44 29.24
C VAL A 119 8.85 1.64 30.18
N THR A 120 7.95 1.66 31.15
CA THR A 120 7.80 2.77 32.09
C THR A 120 8.66 2.59 33.34
N GLN A 121 9.18 1.39 33.61
CA GLN A 121 10.04 1.17 34.75
C GLN A 121 11.06 0.03 34.48
N LYS A 122 12.32 0.33 34.66
CA LYS A 122 13.41 -0.64 34.65
C LYS A 122 14.02 -0.67 36.06
N SER A 123 13.70 -1.70 36.84
CA SER A 123 14.31 -1.91 38.16
C SER A 123 15.43 -2.93 38.06
N VAL A 124 16.61 -2.55 38.53
CA VAL A 124 17.77 -3.45 38.63
C VAL A 124 18.04 -3.62 40.12
N SER A 125 17.47 -4.64 40.72
CA SER A 125 17.81 -5.07 42.07
C SER A 125 17.60 -6.58 42.15
N GLY A 126 18.66 -7.33 41.88
CA GLY A 126 18.76 -8.78 42.12
C GLY A 126 17.87 -9.73 41.31
N ALA A 127 16.81 -9.25 40.70
CA ALA A 127 15.99 -9.93 39.73
C ALA A 127 15.44 -8.90 38.74
N VAL A 128 15.55 -9.16 37.43
CA VAL A 128 15.06 -8.25 36.40
C VAL A 128 13.55 -8.28 36.37
N SER A 129 12.89 -7.26 36.90
CA SER A 129 11.45 -7.03 36.70
C SER A 129 11.27 -5.97 35.63
N VAL A 130 10.69 -6.34 34.50
CA VAL A 130 10.33 -5.41 33.42
C VAL A 130 8.82 -5.23 33.48
N SER A 131 8.34 -4.06 33.92
CA SER A 131 6.93 -3.70 33.84
C SER A 131 6.68 -2.90 32.57
N TYR A 132 5.76 -3.37 31.75
CA TYR A 132 5.23 -2.63 30.61
C TYR A 132 4.02 -1.83 31.11
N ALA A 133 3.92 -0.56 30.74
CA ALA A 133 2.68 0.16 30.92
C ALA A 133 1.61 -0.57 30.12
N ALA A 134 0.51 -0.94 30.77
CA ALA A 134 -0.70 -1.31 30.05
C ALA A 134 -1.04 -0.10 29.16
N GLY A 135 -0.90 -0.25 27.85
CA GLY A 135 -1.36 0.75 26.90
C GLY A 135 -2.83 1.03 27.21
N PRO A 136 -3.32 2.25 26.96
CA PRO A 136 -4.73 2.56 27.15
C PRO A 136 -5.56 1.48 26.44
N SER A 137 -6.58 1.00 27.11
CA SER A 137 -7.48 -0.08 26.68
C SER A 137 -8.15 0.34 25.35
N GLY A 138 -7.56 -0.05 24.27
CA GLY A 138 -7.82 0.36 22.92
C GLY A 138 -6.46 0.44 22.23
N SER A 139 -6.08 -0.61 21.52
CA SER A 139 -4.84 -0.63 20.75
C SER A 139 -4.85 0.55 19.78
N VAL A 140 -4.18 1.63 20.15
CA VAL A 140 -3.91 2.71 19.21
C VAL A 140 -3.00 2.12 18.14
N LYS A 141 -3.58 1.77 17.02
CA LYS A 141 -2.82 1.45 15.82
C LYS A 141 -2.09 2.73 15.43
N VAL A 142 -0.86 2.89 15.89
CA VAL A 142 -0.01 3.96 15.38
C VAL A 142 0.25 3.60 13.94
N ASN A 143 -0.38 4.36 13.06
CA ASN A 143 -0.05 4.35 11.66
C ASN A 143 1.39 4.84 11.57
N LYS A 144 2.36 3.93 11.44
CA LYS A 144 3.68 4.29 10.98
C LYS A 144 3.46 5.11 9.71
N ASN A 145 4.06 6.28 9.58
CA ASN A 145 4.04 7.03 8.32
C ASN A 145 4.69 6.15 7.25
N ARG A 146 3.87 5.37 6.57
CA ARG A 146 4.30 4.47 5.51
C ARG A 146 4.43 5.28 4.23
N GLU A 147 5.51 5.07 3.50
CA GLU A 147 5.71 5.68 2.18
C GLU A 147 4.57 5.31 1.24
N SER A 148 4.17 4.03 1.25
CA SER A 148 3.03 3.54 0.47
C SER A 148 1.75 4.33 0.75
N GLN A 149 1.42 4.58 2.03
CA GLN A 149 0.22 5.31 2.41
C GLN A 149 0.27 6.78 1.97
N ALA A 150 1.44 7.42 2.00
CA ALA A 150 1.61 8.78 1.51
C ALA A 150 1.30 8.86 0.01
N ILE A 151 1.78 7.90 -0.78
CA ILE A 151 1.54 7.83 -2.22
C ILE A 151 0.06 7.49 -2.50
N ILE A 152 -0.52 6.51 -1.79
CA ILE A 152 -1.94 6.14 -1.92
C ILE A 152 -2.83 7.35 -1.67
N ASN A 153 -2.52 8.19 -0.69
CA ASN A 153 -3.31 9.38 -0.37
C ASN A 153 -3.40 10.39 -1.55
N LEU A 154 -2.44 10.41 -2.47
CA LEU A 154 -2.50 11.23 -3.68
C LEU A 154 -3.58 10.72 -4.65
N LEU A 155 -3.83 9.41 -4.64
CA LEU A 155 -4.78 8.72 -5.51
C LEU A 155 -6.22 8.80 -4.99
N LEU A 156 -6.41 9.05 -3.69
CA LEU A 156 -7.71 9.03 -3.05
C LEU A 156 -8.51 10.30 -3.38
N ALA A 157 -9.83 10.13 -3.57
CA ALA A 157 -10.74 11.24 -3.61
C ALA A 157 -10.69 12.00 -2.27
N ARG A 158 -10.56 13.32 -2.32
CA ARG A 158 -10.67 14.13 -1.12
C ARG A 158 -12.10 14.05 -0.62
N SER A 159 -12.32 13.53 0.57
CA SER A 159 -13.59 13.68 1.28
C SER A 159 -13.69 15.13 1.80
N GLY A 160 -13.96 16.05 0.87
CA GLY A 160 -14.24 17.44 1.22
C GLY A 160 -15.72 17.54 1.57
N LEU A 161 -16.06 17.77 2.81
CA LEU A 161 -17.31 18.41 3.21
C LEU A 161 -17.25 19.86 2.68
N PHE A 162 -17.63 20.07 1.43
CA PHE A 162 -17.97 21.40 0.97
C PHE A 162 -19.37 21.73 1.53
N ALA A 163 -19.40 22.41 2.66
CA ALA A 163 -20.59 23.13 3.06
C ALA A 163 -20.78 24.26 2.04
N VAL A 164 -21.64 24.06 1.05
CA VAL A 164 -22.14 25.16 0.24
C VAL A 164 -23.06 25.96 1.16
N ARG A 165 -22.60 27.11 1.63
CA ARG A 165 -23.50 28.12 2.20
C ARG A 165 -24.30 28.68 1.04
N ALA A 166 -25.62 28.38 1.06
CA ALA A 166 -26.61 29.13 0.28
C ALA A 166 -26.71 30.56 0.80
#